data_7d21e74cdf32204d19bb1310e8e80f13
#
_entry.id   7d21e74cdf32204d19bb1310e8e80f13
#
_cell.length_a   1.000
_cell.length_b   1.000
_cell.length_c   1.000
_cell.angle_alpha   90.00
_cell.angle_beta   90.00
_cell.angle_gamma   90.00
#
_symmetry.space_group_name_H-M   'P 1'
#
loop_
_entity.id
_entity.type
_entity.pdbx_description
1 polymer ?
#
loop_
_entity_poly.entity_id
_entity_poly.type
_entity_poly.pdbx_seq_one_letter_code
_entity_poly.pdbx_strand_id
1 'polypeptide(L)'
;KLDEHFGEYEVFSVEEQLFEKINDFSLDKRDFKGYIDLVIKTSDGKYHIIDWKSCSWGWDAKKRSDKLITYQLTLYKKFFCQKHDVDPKKVETHFALLKRTAKKENVEIFRVTSGPKKTSNATELLVNALVHIKRKNHVKNRLSCRGCEFYKTEQCP
;
A
#
# COMPACT_ATOMS: atom_id res chain seq x y z
N LYS A 1 -2.07 -14.94 -15.97
CA LYS A 1 -1.50 -13.57 -15.93
C LYS A 1 -0.32 -13.46 -14.98
N LEU A 2 -0.35 -14.11 -13.81
CA LEU A 2 0.84 -14.15 -12.94
C LEU A 2 2.02 -14.82 -13.65
N ASP A 3 1.81 -16.01 -14.24
CA ASP A 3 2.85 -16.75 -14.97
C ASP A 3 3.40 -15.97 -16.17
N GLU A 4 2.52 -15.25 -16.89
CA GLU A 4 2.93 -14.37 -17.99
C GLU A 4 3.79 -13.18 -17.53
N HIS A 5 3.56 -12.67 -16.31
CA HIS A 5 4.21 -11.48 -15.79
C HIS A 5 5.49 -11.78 -15.01
N PHE A 6 5.52 -12.86 -14.24
CA PHE A 6 6.61 -13.20 -13.32
C PHE A 6 7.44 -14.41 -13.77
N GLY A 7 6.94 -15.22 -14.73
CA GLY A 7 7.57 -16.48 -15.11
C GLY A 7 7.41 -17.54 -14.00
N GLU A 8 8.47 -18.29 -13.72
CA GLU A 8 8.48 -19.27 -12.64
C GLU A 8 8.57 -18.60 -11.26
N TYR A 9 7.67 -18.97 -10.37
CA TYR A 9 7.63 -18.48 -9.00
C TYR A 9 7.05 -19.52 -8.05
N GLU A 10 7.34 -19.38 -6.79
CA GLU A 10 6.67 -20.07 -5.68
C GLU A 10 5.76 -19.10 -4.93
N VAL A 11 4.62 -19.57 -4.44
CA VAL A 11 3.77 -18.80 -3.53
C VAL A 11 4.42 -18.80 -2.16
N PHE A 12 4.89 -17.63 -1.70
CA PHE A 12 5.51 -17.50 -0.39
C PHE A 12 4.44 -17.40 0.70
N SER A 13 3.45 -16.53 0.52
CA SER A 13 2.33 -16.39 1.45
C SER A 13 1.09 -15.79 0.78
N VAL A 14 -0.08 -16.10 1.35
CA VAL A 14 -1.39 -15.54 0.98
C VAL A 14 -2.00 -14.95 2.24
N GLU A 15 -2.68 -13.79 2.12
CA GLU A 15 -3.24 -13.05 3.27
C GLU A 15 -2.20 -12.83 4.37
N GLU A 16 -1.00 -12.42 3.97
CA GLU A 16 0.14 -12.24 4.85
C GLU A 16 -0.14 -11.16 5.90
N GLN A 17 -0.33 -11.56 7.14
CA GLN A 17 -0.59 -10.64 8.23
C GLN A 17 0.71 -9.92 8.64
N LEU A 18 0.68 -8.60 8.58
CA LEU A 18 1.68 -7.73 9.18
C LEU A 18 1.15 -7.20 10.51
N PHE A 19 1.92 -7.41 11.57
CA PHE A 19 1.66 -6.85 12.90
C PHE A 19 3.00 -6.44 13.51
N GLU A 20 3.52 -5.31 13.02
CA GLU A 20 4.90 -4.91 13.19
C GLU A 20 5.04 -3.61 13.97
N LYS A 21 6.00 -3.55 14.89
CA LYS A 21 6.26 -2.36 15.69
C LYS A 21 6.67 -1.18 14.82
N ILE A 22 6.04 -0.03 15.08
CA ILE A 22 6.47 1.24 14.51
C ILE A 22 7.53 1.82 15.45
N ASN A 23 8.80 1.72 15.02
CA ASN A 23 9.92 2.22 15.79
C ASN A 23 10.04 3.74 15.60
N ASP A 24 9.33 4.50 16.43
CA ASP A 24 9.38 5.96 16.45
C ASP A 24 9.22 6.46 17.90
N PHE A 25 10.14 7.31 18.33
CA PHE A 25 10.18 7.83 19.72
C PHE A 25 8.98 8.73 20.07
N SER A 26 8.31 9.31 19.08
CA SER A 26 7.14 10.18 19.29
C SER A 26 5.85 9.39 19.52
N LEU A 27 5.89 8.07 19.27
CA LEU A 27 4.76 7.16 19.43
C LEU A 27 5.01 6.24 20.61
N ASP A 28 4.05 6.18 21.54
CA ASP A 28 3.98 5.07 22.48
C ASP A 28 3.76 3.79 21.67
N LYS A 29 4.21 2.66 22.18
CA LYS A 29 4.11 1.33 21.57
C LYS A 29 2.91 1.19 20.62
N ARG A 30 3.13 1.46 19.34
CA ARG A 30 2.13 1.34 18.28
C ARG A 30 2.62 0.32 17.28
N ASP A 31 1.69 -0.49 16.81
CA ASP A 31 1.95 -1.52 15.81
C ASP A 31 1.29 -1.14 14.49
N PHE A 32 1.98 -1.41 13.40
CA PHE A 32 1.41 -1.38 12.06
C PHE A 32 0.68 -2.68 11.81
N LYS A 33 -0.61 -2.59 11.51
CA LYS A 33 -1.42 -3.74 11.12
C LYS A 33 -1.79 -3.64 9.65
N GLY A 34 -1.57 -4.71 8.91
CA GLY A 34 -1.95 -4.81 7.51
C GLY A 34 -2.04 -6.27 7.06
N TYR A 35 -2.63 -6.46 5.88
CA TYR A 35 -2.70 -7.78 5.24
C TYR A 35 -2.25 -7.60 3.80
N ILE A 36 -1.27 -8.41 3.39
CA ILE A 36 -0.81 -8.47 2.01
C ILE A 36 -1.55 -9.60 1.33
N ASP A 37 -2.25 -9.31 0.25
CA ASP A 37 -3.10 -10.32 -0.41
C ASP A 37 -2.29 -11.50 -0.92
N LEU A 38 -1.12 -11.26 -1.54
CA LEU A 38 -0.27 -12.30 -2.09
C LEU A 38 1.21 -11.88 -2.08
N VAL A 39 2.08 -12.78 -1.66
CA VAL A 39 3.53 -12.68 -1.84
C VAL A 39 4.01 -13.90 -2.62
N ILE A 40 4.72 -13.65 -3.71
CA ILE A 40 5.40 -14.68 -4.48
C ILE A 40 6.92 -14.46 -4.45
N LYS A 41 7.67 -15.53 -4.66
CA LYS A 41 9.13 -15.48 -4.77
C LYS A 41 9.55 -16.10 -6.10
N THR A 42 10.31 -15.35 -6.88
CA THR A 42 10.84 -15.77 -8.16
C THR A 42 12.18 -16.50 -8.01
N SER A 43 12.59 -17.23 -9.04
CA SER A 43 13.82 -18.03 -9.07
C SER A 43 15.10 -17.20 -8.86
N ASP A 44 15.06 -15.88 -9.16
CA ASP A 44 16.16 -14.94 -8.88
C ASP A 44 16.22 -14.49 -7.41
N GLY A 45 15.38 -15.06 -6.55
CA GLY A 45 15.34 -14.82 -5.12
C GLY A 45 14.65 -13.51 -4.71
N LYS A 46 13.93 -12.86 -5.62
CA LYS A 46 13.13 -11.68 -5.29
C LYS A 46 11.74 -12.05 -4.78
N TYR A 47 11.26 -11.23 -3.87
CA TYR A 47 9.89 -11.26 -3.39
C TYR A 47 9.05 -10.21 -4.11
N HIS A 48 7.84 -10.59 -4.51
CA HIS A 48 6.89 -9.69 -5.16
C HIS A 48 5.63 -9.63 -4.30
N ILE A 49 5.41 -8.47 -3.70
CA ILE A 49 4.18 -8.16 -2.95
C ILE A 49 3.13 -7.70 -3.96
N ILE A 50 2.01 -8.36 -3.98
CA ILE A 50 0.91 -8.10 -4.92
C ILE A 50 -0.35 -7.78 -4.12
N ASP A 51 -0.96 -6.64 -4.44
CA ASP A 51 -2.22 -6.19 -3.86
C ASP A 51 -3.29 -6.10 -4.95
N TRP A 52 -4.42 -6.79 -4.75
CA TRP A 52 -5.51 -6.86 -5.71
C TRP A 52 -6.42 -5.65 -5.57
N LYS A 53 -6.76 -5.03 -6.69
CA LYS A 53 -7.70 -3.91 -6.71
C LYS A 53 -8.76 -4.11 -7.78
N SER A 54 -10.02 -4.18 -7.38
CA SER A 54 -11.12 -4.21 -8.34
C SER A 54 -11.38 -2.82 -8.90
N CYS A 55 -11.65 -2.75 -10.19
CA CYS A 55 -12.01 -1.51 -10.89
C CYS A 55 -12.92 -1.81 -12.07
N SER A 56 -13.55 -0.80 -12.65
CA SER A 56 -14.37 -0.99 -13.86
C SER A 56 -13.48 -1.14 -15.10
N TRP A 57 -12.61 -0.18 -15.38
CA TRP A 57 -11.88 -0.10 -16.65
C TRP A 57 -10.34 -0.15 -16.52
N GLY A 58 -9.81 0.04 -15.35
CA GLY A 58 -8.39 0.22 -15.08
C GLY A 58 -8.12 1.54 -14.38
N TRP A 59 -6.84 1.89 -14.21
CA TRP A 59 -6.42 3.13 -13.58
C TRP A 59 -5.66 4.03 -14.55
N ASP A 60 -5.99 5.31 -14.57
CA ASP A 60 -5.24 6.33 -15.28
C ASP A 60 -3.87 6.61 -14.61
N ALA A 61 -3.02 7.37 -15.27
CA ALA A 61 -1.69 7.70 -14.77
C ALA A 61 -1.73 8.45 -13.42
N LYS A 62 -2.73 9.32 -13.22
CA LYS A 62 -2.90 10.09 -11.98
C LYS A 62 -3.19 9.16 -10.81
N LYS A 63 -4.11 8.21 -10.96
CA LYS A 63 -4.46 7.24 -9.93
C LYS A 63 -3.31 6.27 -9.64
N ARG A 64 -2.57 5.83 -10.67
CA ARG A 64 -1.40 4.96 -10.52
C ARG A 64 -0.26 5.62 -9.73
N SER A 65 -0.14 6.95 -9.82
CA SER A 65 0.88 7.75 -9.13
C SER A 65 0.39 8.36 -7.81
N ASP A 66 -0.87 8.17 -7.45
CA ASP A 66 -1.43 8.73 -6.22
C ASP A 66 -0.65 8.22 -4.99
N LYS A 67 -0.16 9.18 -4.20
CA LYS A 67 0.68 8.89 -3.03
C LYS A 67 -0.06 8.07 -1.98
N LEU A 68 -1.32 8.39 -1.70
CA LEU A 68 -2.09 7.68 -0.66
C LEU A 68 -2.30 6.21 -1.05
N ILE A 69 -2.56 5.95 -2.34
CA ILE A 69 -2.73 4.59 -2.85
C ILE A 69 -1.39 3.84 -2.84
N THR A 70 -0.34 4.45 -3.40
CA THR A 70 0.95 3.77 -3.54
C THR A 70 1.73 3.63 -2.23
N TYR A 71 1.44 4.46 -1.22
CA TYR A 71 2.04 4.34 0.10
C TYR A 71 1.58 3.09 0.86
N GLN A 72 0.39 2.54 0.57
CA GLN A 72 -0.01 1.23 1.08
C GLN A 72 1.05 0.17 0.77
N LEU A 73 1.39 0.00 -0.51
CA LEU A 73 2.42 -0.95 -0.93
C LEU A 73 3.82 -0.61 -0.39
N THR A 74 4.13 0.68 -0.27
CA THR A 74 5.42 1.12 0.28
C THR A 74 5.56 0.72 1.76
N LEU A 75 4.50 0.88 2.55
CA LEU A 75 4.46 0.47 3.94
C LEU A 75 4.43 -1.07 4.07
N TYR A 76 3.67 -1.76 3.23
CA TYR A 76 3.70 -3.22 3.18
C TYR A 76 5.12 -3.74 2.94
N LYS A 77 5.83 -3.21 1.95
CA LYS A 77 7.23 -3.57 1.70
C LYS A 77 8.11 -3.32 2.92
N LYS A 78 7.99 -2.15 3.54
CA LYS A 78 8.79 -1.81 4.73
C LYS A 78 8.60 -2.81 5.85
N PHE A 79 7.35 -3.08 6.22
CA PHE A 79 7.04 -3.95 7.34
C PHE A 79 7.20 -5.44 7.02
N PHE A 80 7.03 -5.84 5.77
CA PHE A 80 7.39 -7.17 5.29
C PHE A 80 8.91 -7.41 5.43
N CYS A 81 9.73 -6.47 5.00
CA CYS A 81 11.18 -6.56 5.16
C CYS A 81 11.58 -6.62 6.64
N GLN A 82 10.91 -5.87 7.51
CA GLN A 82 11.14 -5.90 8.95
C GLN A 82 10.78 -7.26 9.56
N LYS A 83 9.62 -7.82 9.19
CA LYS A 83 9.12 -9.11 9.70
C LYS A 83 10.00 -10.29 9.31
N HIS A 84 10.46 -10.31 8.07
CA HIS A 84 11.18 -11.47 7.48
C HIS A 84 12.70 -11.27 7.40
N ASP A 85 13.22 -10.14 7.89
CA ASP A 85 14.64 -9.78 7.80
C ASP A 85 15.18 -9.85 6.35
N VAL A 86 14.40 -9.33 5.39
CA VAL A 86 14.72 -9.36 3.96
C VAL A 86 15.24 -7.99 3.51
N ASP A 87 16.34 -8.01 2.73
CA ASP A 87 16.86 -6.77 2.11
C ASP A 87 15.77 -6.12 1.22
N PRO A 88 15.42 -4.83 1.46
CA PRO A 88 14.47 -4.12 0.63
C PRO A 88 14.77 -4.10 -0.87
N LYS A 89 16.02 -4.30 -1.27
CA LYS A 89 16.41 -4.42 -2.69
C LYS A 89 15.88 -5.69 -3.35
N LYS A 90 15.60 -6.73 -2.55
CA LYS A 90 15.03 -8.00 -3.01
C LYS A 90 13.51 -8.03 -3.01
N VAL A 91 12.83 -6.93 -2.63
CA VAL A 91 11.37 -6.87 -2.56
C VAL A 91 10.84 -5.86 -3.56
N GLU A 92 9.95 -6.30 -4.42
CA GLU A 92 9.22 -5.46 -5.38
C GLU A 92 7.72 -5.43 -5.02
N THR A 93 7.02 -4.38 -5.44
CA THR A 93 5.60 -4.21 -5.12
C THR A 93 4.78 -3.95 -6.37
N HIS A 94 3.60 -4.55 -6.44
CA HIS A 94 2.73 -4.53 -7.61
C HIS A 94 1.27 -4.35 -7.21
N PHE A 95 0.54 -3.60 -8.03
CA PHE A 95 -0.91 -3.71 -8.05
C PHE A 95 -1.34 -4.66 -9.16
N ALA A 96 -2.31 -5.49 -8.86
CA ALA A 96 -3.02 -6.31 -9.84
C ALA A 96 -4.47 -5.83 -9.94
N LEU A 97 -4.81 -5.18 -11.03
CA LEU A 97 -6.16 -4.65 -11.28
C LEU A 97 -7.06 -5.73 -11.87
N LEU A 98 -8.18 -5.97 -11.20
CA LEU A 98 -9.26 -6.82 -11.69
C LEU A 98 -10.31 -5.92 -12.34
N LYS A 99 -10.29 -5.84 -13.69
CA LYS A 99 -11.16 -4.96 -14.48
C LYS A 99 -12.49 -5.66 -14.75
N ARG A 100 -13.52 -5.34 -13.98
CA ARG A 100 -14.82 -6.03 -13.98
C ARG A 100 -15.60 -5.91 -15.30
N THR A 101 -15.43 -4.82 -16.03
CA THR A 101 -16.18 -4.54 -17.26
C THR A 101 -15.40 -4.83 -18.53
N ALA A 102 -14.13 -5.19 -18.42
CA ALA A 102 -13.30 -5.53 -19.56
C ALA A 102 -13.67 -6.91 -20.11
N LYS A 103 -13.99 -6.97 -21.40
CA LYS A 103 -14.30 -8.23 -22.10
C LYS A 103 -13.05 -9.08 -22.37
N LYS A 104 -11.90 -8.43 -22.52
CA LYS A 104 -10.58 -9.04 -22.70
C LYS A 104 -9.60 -8.35 -21.79
N GLU A 105 -8.50 -9.03 -21.46
CA GLU A 105 -7.44 -8.51 -20.58
C GLU A 105 -7.98 -7.91 -19.28
N ASN A 106 -8.83 -8.66 -18.62
CA ASN A 106 -9.50 -8.27 -17.38
C ASN A 106 -8.56 -8.19 -16.16
N VAL A 107 -7.31 -8.67 -16.28
CA VAL A 107 -6.27 -8.54 -15.26
C VAL A 107 -5.10 -7.72 -15.81
N GLU A 108 -4.68 -6.73 -15.07
CA GLU A 108 -3.53 -5.90 -15.40
C GLU A 108 -2.60 -5.80 -14.19
N ILE A 109 -1.33 -6.17 -14.34
CA ILE A 109 -0.33 -6.11 -13.28
C ILE A 109 0.69 -5.04 -13.63
N PHE A 110 0.98 -4.16 -12.68
CA PHE A 110 2.02 -3.15 -12.85
C PHE A 110 2.79 -2.91 -11.56
N ARG A 111 4.08 -2.65 -11.74
CA ARG A 111 5.00 -2.37 -10.64
C ARG A 111 4.81 -0.98 -10.08
N VAL A 112 4.89 -0.88 -8.76
CA VAL A 112 4.96 0.39 -8.01
C VAL A 112 6.33 0.50 -7.37
N THR A 113 7.10 1.50 -7.74
CA THR A 113 8.42 1.72 -7.15
C THR A 113 8.33 2.22 -5.71
N SER A 114 9.11 1.63 -4.82
CA SER A 114 9.17 1.97 -3.39
C SER A 114 10.64 2.03 -2.95
N GLY A 115 11.33 3.08 -3.41
CA GLY A 115 12.72 3.37 -3.03
C GLY A 115 12.84 4.04 -1.65
N PRO A 116 14.07 4.24 -1.12
CA PRO A 116 14.31 4.76 0.23
C PRO A 116 13.60 6.09 0.52
N LYS A 117 13.65 7.04 -0.41
CA LYS A 117 12.97 8.34 -0.27
C LYS A 117 11.46 8.21 -0.09
N LYS A 118 10.83 7.36 -0.92
CA LYS A 118 9.39 7.12 -0.84
C LYS A 118 9.00 6.40 0.44
N THR A 119 9.83 5.45 0.88
CA THR A 119 9.64 4.74 2.16
C THR A 119 9.74 5.71 3.35
N SER A 120 10.72 6.63 3.33
CA SER A 120 10.83 7.68 4.35
C SER A 120 9.58 8.56 4.39
N ASN A 121 9.16 9.08 3.24
CA ASN A 121 7.99 9.94 3.15
C ASN A 121 6.69 9.23 3.59
N ALA A 122 6.51 7.96 3.24
CA ALA A 122 5.34 7.18 3.66
C ALA A 122 5.34 6.91 5.17
N THR A 123 6.53 6.64 5.74
CA THR A 123 6.69 6.43 7.17
C THR A 123 6.43 7.72 7.94
N GLU A 124 6.97 8.84 7.48
CA GLU A 124 6.73 10.16 8.09
C GLU A 124 5.25 10.54 8.08
N LEU A 125 4.55 10.31 6.96
CA LEU A 125 3.11 10.53 6.88
C LEU A 125 2.34 9.68 7.90
N LEU A 126 2.69 8.39 8.03
CA LEU A 126 2.08 7.49 9.01
C LEU A 126 2.31 7.97 10.44
N VAL A 127 3.57 8.30 10.79
CA VAL A 127 3.94 8.78 12.13
C VAL A 127 3.22 10.09 12.46
N ASN A 128 3.22 11.05 11.55
CA ASN A 128 2.55 12.33 11.75
C ASN A 128 1.04 12.16 11.96
N ALA A 129 0.39 11.27 11.19
CA ALA A 129 -1.03 10.97 11.40
C ALA A 129 -1.29 10.40 12.80
N LEU A 130 -0.47 9.46 13.25
CA LEU A 130 -0.60 8.85 14.59
C LEU A 130 -0.31 9.86 15.72
N VAL A 131 0.66 10.76 15.54
CA VAL A 131 0.93 11.86 16.49
C VAL A 131 -0.26 12.80 16.60
N HIS A 132 -0.88 13.18 15.47
CA HIS A 132 -2.08 14.01 15.48
C HIS A 132 -3.25 13.33 16.18
N ILE A 133 -3.46 12.02 15.94
CA ILE A 133 -4.48 11.24 16.63
C ILE A 133 -4.21 11.19 18.14
N LYS A 134 -2.97 10.92 18.56
CA LYS A 134 -2.56 10.91 19.97
C LYS A 134 -2.85 12.25 20.66
N ARG A 135 -2.55 13.35 19.97
CA ARG A 135 -2.77 14.72 20.46
C ARG A 135 -4.23 15.19 20.35
N LYS A 136 -5.14 14.37 19.83
CA LYS A 136 -6.54 14.73 19.53
C LYS A 136 -6.65 15.96 18.61
N ASN A 137 -5.69 16.14 17.73
CA ASN A 137 -5.69 17.21 16.75
C ASN A 137 -6.58 16.83 15.55
N HIS A 138 -7.73 17.47 15.45
CA HIS A 138 -8.67 17.25 14.34
C HIS A 138 -8.39 18.25 13.21
N VAL A 139 -7.60 17.82 12.22
CA VAL A 139 -7.28 18.64 11.05
C VAL A 139 -8.32 18.41 9.96
N LYS A 140 -9.03 19.46 9.57
CA LYS A 140 -9.99 19.41 8.47
C LYS A 140 -9.25 19.25 7.13
N ASN A 141 -9.52 18.17 6.40
CA ASN A 141 -9.05 18.00 5.03
C ASN A 141 -9.98 18.74 4.05
N ARG A 142 -9.75 20.02 3.86
CA ARG A 142 -10.58 20.88 2.98
C ARG A 142 -10.55 20.46 1.51
N LEU A 143 -9.55 19.68 1.06
CA LEU A 143 -9.48 19.17 -0.30
C LEU A 143 -10.46 18.03 -0.55
N SER A 144 -10.96 17.38 0.49
CA SER A 144 -11.93 16.27 0.41
C SER A 144 -13.37 16.68 0.68
N CYS A 145 -13.65 17.99 0.87
CA CYS A 145 -15.00 18.45 1.22
C CYS A 145 -16.06 18.07 0.18
N ARG A 146 -15.71 18.05 -1.11
CA ARG A 146 -16.68 17.79 -2.19
C ARG A 146 -17.36 16.41 -2.11
N GLY A 147 -16.71 15.42 -1.48
CA GLY A 147 -17.26 14.06 -1.27
C GLY A 147 -17.55 13.75 0.19
N CYS A 148 -17.53 14.74 1.07
CA CYS A 148 -17.73 14.58 2.51
C CYS A 148 -19.21 14.70 2.87
N GLU A 149 -19.76 13.73 3.59
CA GLU A 149 -21.15 13.72 4.05
C GLU A 149 -21.49 14.88 5.01
N PHE A 150 -20.47 15.42 5.70
CA PHE A 150 -20.65 16.55 6.63
C PHE A 150 -20.45 17.92 5.95
N TYR A 151 -20.16 17.98 4.64
CA TYR A 151 -19.91 19.24 3.94
C TYR A 151 -21.18 20.08 3.85
N LYS A 152 -21.12 21.35 4.32
CA LYS A 152 -22.26 22.28 4.41
C LYS A 152 -23.40 21.78 5.27
N THR A 153 -23.10 21.00 6.31
CA THR A 153 -24.05 20.65 7.37
C THR A 153 -23.76 21.49 8.62
N GLU A 154 -24.60 21.35 9.66
CA GLU A 154 -24.37 21.99 10.95
C GLU A 154 -23.05 21.57 11.62
N GLN A 155 -22.57 20.35 11.34
CA GLN A 155 -21.30 19.84 11.86
C GLN A 155 -20.09 20.42 11.10
N CYS A 156 -20.27 20.90 9.89
CA CYS A 156 -19.21 21.47 9.06
C CYS A 156 -19.74 22.54 8.11
N PRO A 157 -20.11 23.74 8.64
CA PRO A 157 -20.63 24.85 7.85
C PRO A 157 -19.59 25.45 6.87
#